data_f221d99717cdb251bfe0cf81d98b8c18
#
_entry.id   f221d99717cdb251bfe0cf81d98b8c18
#
_cell.length_a   1.000
_cell.length_b   1.000
_cell.length_c   1.000
_cell.angle_alpha   90.00
_cell.angle_beta   90.00
_cell.angle_gamma   90.00
#
_symmetry.space_group_name_H-M   'P 1'
#
loop_
_entity.id
_entity.type
_entity.pdbx_description
1 polymer ?
#
loop_
_entity_poly.entity_id
_entity_poly.type
_entity_poly.pdbx_seq_one_letter_code
_entity_poly.pdbx_strand_id
1 'polypeptide(L)'
;MRGFRWPPPPDGGPRTWGPGPGAPRTGRPALPEPETELVDTPHDVQLERLVTGVGEPVTVFAHGFGNGIATTRPFGSAVTGRRVFFQFRGHGRSDVPPGPWSYLDLARDLRAVADLSGASRAFGASLGAGALCRLLVESPDRFEKLVFLLPAVLDRPRGPIAQQRLTDLLDAVAGGDASAVADVVALELPPSVRNTPAGWSHLRQRLDQLLRDGLAAGLADLVEQSPLPDVAALAGVTAPALVIGCVGDDLHPTHIAAELAAALPAATLHVYDRPGFAWTDRADLRERISTFLND
;
A
#
# COMPACT_ATOMS: atom_id res chain seq x y z
N MET A 1 0.50 4.91 26.93
CA MET A 1 1.69 5.42 26.20
C MET A 1 1.50 6.92 26.00
N ARG A 2 2.50 7.77 26.25
CA ARG A 2 2.35 9.22 25.99
C ARG A 2 2.45 9.39 24.47
N GLY A 3 1.38 9.90 23.84
CA GLY A 3 1.33 10.17 22.41
C GLY A 3 2.50 11.07 22.01
N PHE A 4 3.16 10.72 20.92
CA PHE A 4 4.18 11.58 20.32
C PHE A 4 3.46 12.80 19.76
N ARG A 5 3.73 13.97 20.33
CA ARG A 5 3.30 15.27 19.77
C ARG A 5 4.49 15.91 19.08
N TRP A 6 4.29 16.30 17.84
CA TRP A 6 5.25 17.14 17.14
C TRP A 6 5.48 18.43 17.94
N PRO A 7 6.73 18.88 18.11
CA PRO A 7 6.97 20.16 18.75
C PRO A 7 6.20 21.26 18.01
N PRO A 8 5.60 22.23 18.73
CA PRO A 8 4.97 23.36 18.07
C PRO A 8 5.99 24.10 17.20
N PRO A 9 5.56 24.79 16.11
CA PRO A 9 6.45 25.65 15.36
C PRO A 9 7.09 26.67 16.31
N PRO A 10 8.35 27.03 16.12
CA PRO A 10 9.09 27.92 17.03
C PRO A 10 8.48 29.31 17.14
N ASP A 11 7.60 29.68 16.23
CA ASP A 11 6.89 30.99 16.14
C ASP A 11 5.43 30.95 16.61
N GLY A 12 4.92 29.80 17.08
CA GLY A 12 3.52 29.65 17.52
C GLY A 12 2.47 29.83 16.44
N GLY A 13 2.89 29.89 15.16
CA GLY A 13 2.01 30.03 14.01
C GLY A 13 1.30 28.72 13.63
N PRO A 14 0.39 28.74 12.66
CA PRO A 14 -0.23 27.53 12.14
C PRO A 14 0.87 26.60 11.62
N ARG A 15 0.77 25.29 11.92
CA ARG A 15 1.74 24.27 11.47
C ARG A 15 1.75 24.22 9.94
N THR A 16 2.82 24.73 9.34
CA THR A 16 3.10 24.53 7.92
C THR A 16 3.94 23.28 7.77
N TRP A 17 3.37 22.24 7.20
CA TRP A 17 4.06 20.96 6.95
C TRP A 17 5.10 21.17 5.83
N GLY A 18 6.38 21.32 6.19
CA GLY A 18 7.48 21.50 5.25
C GLY A 18 8.77 21.91 5.97
N PRO A 19 9.92 21.89 5.28
CA PRO A 19 11.14 22.42 5.83
C PRO A 19 10.92 23.88 6.19
N GLY A 20 11.18 24.24 7.46
CA GLY A 20 11.01 25.60 7.98
C GLY A 20 11.80 26.64 7.16
N PRO A 21 11.46 27.93 7.28
CA PRO A 21 12.21 29.02 6.67
C PRO A 21 13.66 28.97 7.18
N GLY A 22 14.62 28.66 6.29
CA GLY A 22 16.05 28.54 6.63
C GLY A 22 16.67 27.18 6.37
N ALA A 23 15.92 26.13 6.04
CA ALA A 23 16.50 24.90 5.56
C ALA A 23 17.22 25.15 4.22
N PRO A 24 18.47 24.69 4.04
CA PRO A 24 19.18 24.89 2.77
C PRO A 24 18.34 24.24 1.65
N ARG A 25 17.90 25.06 0.71
CA ARG A 25 17.29 24.59 -0.54
C ARG A 25 18.41 23.92 -1.32
N THR A 26 18.60 22.62 -1.10
CA THR A 26 19.48 21.84 -1.99
C THR A 26 18.85 21.89 -3.35
N GLY A 27 19.44 22.69 -4.21
CA GLY A 27 18.90 23.10 -5.51
C GLY A 27 18.96 22.01 -6.59
N ARG A 28 18.47 20.81 -6.29
CA ARG A 28 18.10 19.86 -7.32
C ARG A 28 16.64 20.17 -7.65
N PRO A 29 16.32 20.55 -8.91
CA PRO A 29 14.93 20.67 -9.32
C PRO A 29 14.21 19.37 -8.99
N ALA A 30 13.03 19.45 -8.38
CA ALA A 30 12.18 18.29 -8.21
C ALA A 30 11.99 17.69 -9.62
N LEU A 31 12.31 16.41 -9.78
CA LEU A 31 12.00 15.71 -11.03
C LEU A 31 10.50 15.84 -11.23
N PRO A 32 10.04 16.19 -12.46
CA PRO A 32 8.61 16.25 -12.72
C PRO A 32 7.97 14.92 -12.34
N GLU A 33 6.80 15.00 -11.73
CA GLU A 33 6.01 13.80 -11.49
C GLU A 33 5.73 13.13 -12.82
N PRO A 34 5.89 11.81 -12.93
CA PRO A 34 5.61 11.12 -14.18
C PRO A 34 4.13 11.27 -14.52
N GLU A 35 3.86 11.45 -15.81
CA GLU A 35 2.49 11.54 -16.31
C GLU A 35 1.73 10.24 -16.01
N THR A 36 0.55 10.38 -15.42
CA THR A 36 -0.40 9.30 -15.21
C THR A 36 -1.57 9.44 -16.17
N GLU A 37 -2.24 8.34 -16.45
CA GLU A 37 -3.45 8.30 -17.28
C GLU A 37 -4.64 7.77 -16.48
N LEU A 38 -5.85 8.12 -16.91
CA LEU A 38 -7.08 7.51 -16.42
C LEU A 38 -7.51 6.40 -17.39
N VAL A 39 -7.91 5.26 -16.87
CA VAL A 39 -8.39 4.13 -17.65
C VAL A 39 -9.79 3.74 -17.20
N ASP A 40 -10.68 3.53 -18.17
CA ASP A 40 -12.02 3.03 -17.92
C ASP A 40 -11.97 1.53 -17.59
N THR A 41 -12.75 1.11 -16.62
CA THR A 41 -12.87 -0.30 -16.24
C THR A 41 -14.22 -0.88 -16.64
N PRO A 42 -14.33 -2.21 -16.78
CA PRO A 42 -15.62 -2.87 -17.12
C PRO A 42 -16.73 -2.71 -16.08
N HIS A 43 -16.42 -2.15 -14.91
CA HIS A 43 -17.38 -1.92 -13.82
C HIS A 43 -17.60 -0.43 -13.55
N ASP A 44 -17.43 0.41 -14.59
CA ASP A 44 -17.75 1.84 -14.60
C ASP A 44 -17.02 2.67 -13.53
N VAL A 45 -15.77 2.32 -13.24
CA VAL A 45 -14.87 3.10 -12.38
C VAL A 45 -13.64 3.50 -13.19
N GLN A 46 -13.32 4.79 -13.28
CA GLN A 46 -12.05 5.23 -13.84
C GLN A 46 -10.93 5.10 -12.81
N LEU A 47 -9.83 4.48 -13.22
CA LEU A 47 -8.66 4.29 -12.36
C LEU A 47 -7.43 5.00 -12.92
N GLU A 48 -6.73 5.71 -12.04
CA GLU A 48 -5.44 6.32 -12.38
C GLU A 48 -4.36 5.26 -12.41
N ARG A 49 -3.58 5.22 -13.50
CA ARG A 49 -2.40 4.35 -13.59
C ARG A 49 -1.18 5.07 -14.12
N LEU A 50 -0.02 4.54 -13.76
CA LEU A 50 1.28 4.90 -14.27
C LEU A 50 1.95 3.67 -14.88
N VAL A 51 2.35 3.74 -16.12
CA VAL A 51 3.14 2.70 -16.79
C VAL A 51 4.58 3.16 -16.93
N THR A 52 5.53 2.32 -16.54
CA THR A 52 6.97 2.57 -16.66
C THR A 52 7.69 1.33 -17.18
N GLY A 53 8.83 1.52 -17.83
CA GLY A 53 9.58 0.43 -18.47
C GLY A 53 8.93 -0.01 -19.79
N VAL A 54 9.53 -1.00 -20.43
CA VAL A 54 9.12 -1.51 -21.75
C VAL A 54 9.28 -3.03 -21.81
N GLY A 55 8.52 -3.68 -22.70
CA GLY A 55 8.62 -5.13 -22.93
C GLY A 55 7.91 -5.97 -21.86
N GLU A 56 8.15 -7.26 -21.94
CA GLU A 56 7.63 -8.26 -21.01
C GLU A 56 8.72 -8.67 -20.01
N PRO A 57 8.36 -9.20 -18.85
CA PRO A 57 7.00 -9.39 -18.33
C PRO A 57 6.34 -8.07 -17.89
N VAL A 58 5.01 -8.10 -17.75
CA VAL A 58 4.26 -6.98 -17.19
C VAL A 58 3.90 -7.29 -15.74
N THR A 59 4.29 -6.40 -14.82
CA THR A 59 3.98 -6.54 -13.40
C THR A 59 3.04 -5.43 -12.94
N VAL A 60 1.91 -5.78 -12.33
CA VAL A 60 0.99 -4.82 -11.69
C VAL A 60 1.33 -4.66 -10.21
N PHE A 61 1.26 -3.42 -9.71
CA PHE A 61 1.59 -3.07 -8.33
C PHE A 61 0.39 -2.44 -7.63
N ALA A 62 -0.17 -3.14 -6.65
CA ALA A 62 -1.30 -2.73 -5.83
C ALA A 62 -0.82 -2.18 -4.48
N HIS A 63 -1.22 -0.95 -4.15
CA HIS A 63 -0.80 -0.22 -2.96
C HIS A 63 -1.58 -0.60 -1.69
N GLY A 64 -1.10 -0.16 -0.52
CA GLY A 64 -1.75 -0.32 0.79
C GLY A 64 -2.79 0.76 1.08
N PHE A 65 -3.44 0.64 2.24
CA PHE A 65 -4.49 1.52 2.74
C PHE A 65 -4.05 3.00 2.77
N GLY A 66 -4.79 3.87 2.08
CA GLY A 66 -4.49 5.30 1.96
C GLY A 66 -3.09 5.61 1.40
N ASN A 67 -2.47 4.69 0.70
CA ASN A 67 -1.22 4.85 -0.04
C ASN A 67 -1.51 5.11 -1.53
N GLY A 68 -0.52 4.98 -2.39
CA GLY A 68 -0.72 5.21 -3.82
C GLY A 68 0.50 4.89 -4.67
N ILE A 69 0.48 5.37 -5.91
CA ILE A 69 1.56 5.18 -6.90
C ILE A 69 2.93 5.61 -6.33
N ALA A 70 3.01 6.79 -5.70
CA ALA A 70 4.26 7.34 -5.21
C ALA A 70 4.94 6.47 -4.14
N THR A 71 4.15 5.85 -3.26
CA THR A 71 4.64 4.97 -2.19
C THR A 71 4.97 3.56 -2.68
N THR A 72 4.36 3.12 -3.79
CA THR A 72 4.51 1.76 -4.33
C THR A 72 5.62 1.65 -5.38
N ARG A 73 5.88 2.72 -6.14
CA ARG A 73 6.93 2.76 -7.18
C ARG A 73 8.33 2.31 -6.73
N PRO A 74 8.80 2.66 -5.52
CA PRO A 74 10.11 2.20 -5.07
C PRO A 74 10.29 0.69 -5.09
N PHE A 75 9.23 -0.09 -4.84
CA PHE A 75 9.28 -1.56 -4.83
C PHE A 75 9.49 -2.15 -6.24
N GLY A 76 9.02 -1.46 -7.27
CA GLY A 76 9.20 -1.87 -8.66
C GLY A 76 10.45 -1.31 -9.35
N SER A 77 11.28 -0.51 -8.66
CA SER A 77 12.35 0.27 -9.31
C SER A 77 13.46 -0.56 -9.98
N ALA A 78 13.64 -1.83 -9.58
CA ALA A 78 14.60 -2.76 -10.17
C ALA A 78 13.92 -3.96 -10.88
N VAL A 79 12.59 -3.95 -11.00
CA VAL A 79 11.84 -4.97 -11.74
C VAL A 79 11.93 -4.68 -13.22
N THR A 80 12.26 -5.69 -14.01
CA THR A 80 12.38 -5.64 -15.48
C THR A 80 11.01 -5.66 -16.17
N GLY A 81 10.97 -5.34 -17.45
CA GLY A 81 9.73 -5.29 -18.22
C GLY A 81 8.88 -4.06 -17.92
N ARG A 82 7.59 -4.13 -18.26
CA ARG A 82 6.62 -3.08 -17.93
C ARG A 82 6.14 -3.19 -16.50
N ARG A 83 6.08 -2.06 -15.82
CA ARG A 83 5.59 -1.95 -14.45
C ARG A 83 4.40 -1.02 -14.44
N VAL A 84 3.28 -1.53 -13.97
CA VAL A 84 1.99 -0.85 -13.94
C VAL A 84 1.64 -0.58 -12.49
N PHE A 85 1.71 0.67 -12.10
CA PHE A 85 1.27 1.16 -10.80
C PHE A 85 -0.09 1.81 -10.99
N PHE A 86 -1.01 1.62 -10.06
CA PHE A 86 -2.33 2.24 -10.17
C PHE A 86 -2.84 2.71 -8.81
N GLN A 87 -3.86 3.53 -8.84
CA GLN A 87 -4.60 3.97 -7.67
C GLN A 87 -5.90 3.18 -7.60
N PHE A 88 -6.17 2.53 -6.48
CA PHE A 88 -7.49 1.99 -6.22
C PHE A 88 -8.54 3.10 -6.23
N ARG A 89 -9.83 2.74 -6.38
CA ARG A 89 -10.95 3.68 -6.18
C ARG A 89 -10.72 4.54 -4.93
N GLY A 90 -11.14 5.80 -4.98
CA GLY A 90 -10.98 6.77 -3.91
C GLY A 90 -9.58 7.35 -3.77
N HIS A 91 -8.55 6.78 -4.41
CA HIS A 91 -7.17 7.24 -4.27
C HIS A 91 -6.71 8.01 -5.53
N GLY A 92 -5.78 8.94 -5.33
CA GLY A 92 -5.18 9.74 -6.41
C GLY A 92 -6.25 10.41 -7.27
N ARG A 93 -6.22 10.21 -8.58
CA ARG A 93 -7.20 10.71 -9.55
C ARG A 93 -8.29 9.69 -9.90
N SER A 94 -8.25 8.50 -9.30
CA SER A 94 -9.29 7.49 -9.50
C SER A 94 -10.65 7.98 -8.99
N ASP A 95 -11.70 7.46 -9.56
CA ASP A 95 -13.08 7.74 -9.13
C ASP A 95 -13.31 7.38 -7.66
N VAL A 96 -14.28 8.04 -7.07
CA VAL A 96 -14.79 7.80 -5.71
C VAL A 96 -16.23 7.29 -5.81
N PRO A 97 -16.46 6.01 -6.11
CA PRO A 97 -17.80 5.45 -6.19
C PRO A 97 -18.53 5.63 -4.85
N PRO A 98 -19.84 5.95 -4.87
CA PRO A 98 -20.61 6.08 -3.65
C PRO A 98 -20.79 4.74 -2.93
N GLY A 99 -20.99 4.80 -1.62
CA GLY A 99 -21.28 3.65 -0.76
C GLY A 99 -20.02 3.00 -0.19
N PRO A 100 -20.22 1.99 0.64
CA PRO A 100 -19.15 1.24 1.24
C PRO A 100 -18.40 0.41 0.18
N TRP A 101 -17.08 0.31 0.32
CA TRP A 101 -16.26 -0.54 -0.56
C TRP A 101 -15.95 -1.87 0.11
N SER A 102 -15.67 -2.87 -0.70
CA SER A 102 -15.32 -4.21 -0.27
C SER A 102 -14.01 -4.69 -0.89
N TYR A 103 -13.41 -5.75 -0.32
CA TYR A 103 -12.28 -6.42 -0.96
C TYR A 103 -12.63 -6.98 -2.34
N LEU A 104 -13.90 -7.29 -2.61
CA LEU A 104 -14.33 -7.69 -3.95
C LEU A 104 -14.23 -6.53 -4.93
N ASP A 105 -14.58 -5.31 -4.51
CA ASP A 105 -14.45 -4.12 -5.35
C ASP A 105 -12.98 -3.80 -5.66
N LEU A 106 -12.10 -3.90 -4.65
CA LEU A 106 -10.66 -3.72 -4.85
C LEU A 106 -10.05 -4.82 -5.73
N ALA A 107 -10.53 -6.05 -5.62
CA ALA A 107 -10.12 -7.14 -6.50
C ALA A 107 -10.54 -6.91 -7.96
N ARG A 108 -11.74 -6.31 -8.19
CA ARG A 108 -12.20 -5.90 -9.52
C ARG A 108 -11.34 -4.79 -10.10
N ASP A 109 -10.97 -3.78 -9.30
CA ASP A 109 -10.06 -2.71 -9.71
C ASP A 109 -8.71 -3.28 -10.15
N LEU A 110 -8.11 -4.14 -9.31
CA LEU A 110 -6.83 -4.80 -9.61
C LEU A 110 -6.92 -5.67 -10.87
N ARG A 111 -7.99 -6.47 -11.01
CA ARG A 111 -8.23 -7.31 -12.18
C ARG A 111 -8.31 -6.46 -13.45
N ALA A 112 -9.11 -5.40 -13.44
CA ALA A 112 -9.30 -4.52 -14.59
C ALA A 112 -7.97 -3.92 -15.07
N VAL A 113 -7.17 -3.37 -14.14
CA VAL A 113 -5.86 -2.81 -14.50
C VAL A 113 -4.89 -3.90 -15.00
N ALA A 114 -4.89 -5.09 -14.38
CA ALA A 114 -4.06 -6.21 -14.80
C ALA A 114 -4.44 -6.70 -16.21
N ASP A 115 -5.74 -6.80 -16.51
CA ASP A 115 -6.24 -7.26 -17.81
C ASP A 115 -5.96 -6.22 -18.90
N LEU A 116 -6.24 -4.94 -18.65
CA LEU A 116 -5.98 -3.84 -19.58
C LEU A 116 -4.50 -3.67 -19.92
N SER A 117 -3.60 -4.07 -19.03
CA SER A 117 -2.15 -3.95 -19.23
C SER A 117 -1.47 -5.25 -19.67
N GLY A 118 -2.19 -6.38 -19.67
CA GLY A 118 -1.63 -7.70 -19.94
C GLY A 118 -0.67 -8.17 -18.86
N ALA A 119 -0.90 -7.76 -17.59
CA ALA A 119 0.01 -8.12 -16.51
C ALA A 119 -0.04 -9.63 -16.20
N SER A 120 1.13 -10.27 -16.27
CA SER A 120 1.32 -11.68 -15.90
C SER A 120 1.90 -11.85 -14.49
N ARG A 121 2.36 -10.78 -13.84
CA ARG A 121 2.92 -10.79 -12.49
C ARG A 121 2.23 -9.75 -11.61
N ALA A 122 2.10 -10.02 -10.31
CA ALA A 122 1.44 -9.11 -9.40
C ALA A 122 2.20 -8.92 -8.09
N PHE A 123 2.18 -7.67 -7.62
CA PHE A 123 2.63 -7.25 -6.30
C PHE A 123 1.46 -6.61 -5.54
N GLY A 124 1.23 -7.01 -4.31
CA GLY A 124 0.26 -6.40 -3.42
C GLY A 124 0.86 -6.07 -2.05
N ALA A 125 0.65 -4.83 -1.58
CA ALA A 125 1.07 -4.41 -0.24
C ALA A 125 -0.14 -4.20 0.66
N SER A 126 -0.16 -4.80 1.86
CA SER A 126 -1.19 -4.61 2.89
C SER A 126 -2.62 -4.77 2.32
N LEU A 127 -3.39 -3.69 2.17
CA LEU A 127 -4.70 -3.69 1.52
C LEU A 127 -4.64 -4.32 0.12
N GLY A 128 -3.62 -3.96 -0.67
CA GLY A 128 -3.39 -4.53 -1.99
C GLY A 128 -3.07 -6.02 -1.97
N ALA A 129 -2.43 -6.53 -0.91
CA ALA A 129 -2.26 -7.96 -0.70
C ALA A 129 -3.61 -8.65 -0.46
N GLY A 130 -4.50 -8.05 0.33
CA GLY A 130 -5.86 -8.54 0.53
C GLY A 130 -6.69 -8.55 -0.76
N ALA A 131 -6.63 -7.48 -1.56
CA ALA A 131 -7.28 -7.41 -2.87
C ALA A 131 -6.75 -8.50 -3.83
N LEU A 132 -5.44 -8.75 -3.82
CA LEU A 132 -4.81 -9.80 -4.60
C LEU A 132 -5.26 -11.19 -4.14
N CYS A 133 -5.30 -11.46 -2.84
CA CYS A 133 -5.86 -12.71 -2.30
C CYS A 133 -7.31 -12.91 -2.74
N ARG A 134 -8.14 -11.85 -2.65
CA ARG A 134 -9.56 -11.92 -3.07
C ARG A 134 -9.72 -12.21 -4.56
N LEU A 135 -8.86 -11.65 -5.41
CA LEU A 135 -8.83 -11.93 -6.85
C LEU A 135 -8.48 -13.39 -7.12
N LEU A 136 -7.47 -13.94 -6.42
CA LEU A 136 -6.96 -15.29 -6.63
C LEU A 136 -7.94 -16.38 -6.21
N VAL A 137 -8.87 -16.11 -5.28
CA VAL A 137 -9.99 -17.05 -4.99
C VAL A 137 -10.85 -17.28 -6.22
N GLU A 138 -11.08 -16.25 -7.04
CA GLU A 138 -11.90 -16.36 -8.26
C GLU A 138 -11.09 -16.82 -9.48
N SER A 139 -9.79 -16.57 -9.49
CA SER A 139 -8.90 -16.86 -10.62
C SER A 139 -7.51 -17.25 -10.11
N PRO A 140 -7.32 -18.49 -9.63
CA PRO A 140 -6.08 -18.94 -9.00
C PRO A 140 -4.86 -18.90 -9.94
N ASP A 141 -5.06 -19.02 -11.24
CA ASP A 141 -4.03 -19.07 -12.31
C ASP A 141 -3.83 -17.73 -13.02
N ARG A 142 -4.40 -16.63 -12.45
CA ARG A 142 -4.37 -15.34 -13.13
C ARG A 142 -2.95 -14.78 -13.33
N PHE A 143 -2.02 -15.14 -12.48
CA PHE A 143 -0.65 -14.63 -12.51
C PHE A 143 0.39 -15.74 -12.48
N GLU A 144 1.52 -15.49 -13.11
CA GLU A 144 2.69 -16.38 -13.14
C GLU A 144 3.57 -16.24 -11.89
N LYS A 145 3.61 -15.05 -11.28
CA LYS A 145 4.36 -14.77 -10.05
C LYS A 145 3.64 -13.76 -9.17
N LEU A 146 3.76 -13.95 -7.87
CA LEU A 146 3.04 -13.19 -6.85
C LEU A 146 3.99 -12.68 -5.77
N VAL A 147 3.86 -11.41 -5.39
CA VAL A 147 4.53 -10.85 -4.21
C VAL A 147 3.50 -10.27 -3.27
N PHE A 148 3.51 -10.70 -2.01
CA PHE A 148 2.68 -10.18 -0.94
C PHE A 148 3.56 -9.50 0.11
N LEU A 149 3.50 -8.18 0.19
CA LEU A 149 4.23 -7.39 1.17
C LEU A 149 3.31 -7.03 2.33
N LEU A 150 3.67 -7.46 3.53
CA LEU A 150 2.95 -7.13 4.77
C LEU A 150 1.43 -7.41 4.65
N PRO A 151 0.99 -8.64 4.39
CA PRO A 151 -0.43 -8.97 4.44
C PRO A 151 -0.98 -8.68 5.84
N ALA A 152 -2.13 -7.99 5.91
CA ALA A 152 -2.67 -7.46 7.17
C ALA A 152 -3.80 -8.32 7.76
N VAL A 153 -4.53 -9.04 6.91
CA VAL A 153 -5.72 -9.81 7.27
C VAL A 153 -5.99 -10.84 6.17
N LEU A 154 -6.56 -11.99 6.53
CA LEU A 154 -6.94 -13.06 5.60
C LEU A 154 -8.43 -13.38 5.69
N ASP A 155 -8.82 -14.35 6.51
CA ASP A 155 -10.17 -14.89 6.64
C ASP A 155 -10.84 -14.57 7.98
N ARG A 156 -10.15 -13.90 8.88
CA ARG A 156 -10.62 -13.49 10.20
C ARG A 156 -10.45 -11.98 10.38
N PRO A 157 -11.30 -11.35 11.20
CA PRO A 157 -11.15 -9.93 11.53
C PRO A 157 -9.76 -9.60 12.08
N ARG A 158 -9.32 -8.37 11.87
CA ARG A 158 -8.07 -7.85 12.45
C ARG A 158 -8.08 -7.94 13.97
N GLY A 159 -6.89 -8.11 14.53
CA GLY A 159 -6.73 -8.01 15.99
C GLY A 159 -7.10 -6.62 16.51
N PRO A 160 -7.48 -6.50 17.79
CA PRO A 160 -8.06 -5.28 18.37
C PRO A 160 -7.12 -4.06 18.28
N ILE A 161 -5.80 -4.26 18.37
CA ILE A 161 -4.82 -3.16 18.25
C ILE A 161 -4.81 -2.60 16.83
N ALA A 162 -4.77 -3.45 15.81
CA ALA A 162 -4.78 -3.02 14.41
C ALA A 162 -6.10 -2.34 14.05
N GLN A 163 -7.23 -2.90 14.51
CA GLN A 163 -8.56 -2.35 14.30
C GLN A 163 -8.66 -0.94 14.90
N GLN A 164 -8.27 -0.78 16.17
CA GLN A 164 -8.32 0.52 16.85
C GLN A 164 -7.44 1.57 16.14
N ARG A 165 -6.23 1.21 15.74
CA ARG A 165 -5.33 2.15 15.02
C ARG A 165 -5.89 2.60 13.68
N LEU A 166 -6.58 1.72 12.94
CA LEU A 166 -7.21 2.09 11.68
C LEU A 166 -8.48 2.93 11.91
N THR A 167 -9.26 2.63 12.95
CA THR A 167 -10.42 3.44 13.34
C THR A 167 -9.97 4.84 13.75
N ASP A 168 -8.95 4.97 14.61
CA ASP A 168 -8.39 6.25 15.03
C ASP A 168 -7.92 7.09 13.82
N LEU A 169 -7.30 6.43 12.82
CA LEU A 169 -6.88 7.08 11.59
C LEU A 169 -8.08 7.60 10.79
N LEU A 170 -9.10 6.76 10.60
CA LEU A 170 -10.31 7.14 9.83
C LEU A 170 -11.11 8.25 10.54
N ASP A 171 -11.22 8.20 11.86
CA ASP A 171 -11.87 9.24 12.67
C ASP A 171 -11.14 10.59 12.52
N ALA A 172 -9.80 10.57 12.57
CA ALA A 172 -9.00 11.76 12.34
C ALA A 172 -9.17 12.32 10.92
N VAL A 173 -9.23 11.44 9.91
CA VAL A 173 -9.47 11.82 8.51
C VAL A 173 -10.89 12.38 8.34
N ALA A 174 -11.91 11.72 8.87
CA ALA A 174 -13.29 12.17 8.81
C ALA A 174 -13.51 13.52 9.51
N GLY A 175 -12.76 13.78 10.60
CA GLY A 175 -12.74 15.05 11.30
C GLY A 175 -12.02 16.18 10.54
N GLY A 176 -11.31 15.89 9.44
CA GLY A 176 -10.57 16.87 8.65
C GLY A 176 -9.37 17.49 9.40
N ASP A 177 -8.96 16.92 10.53
CA ASP A 177 -7.83 17.41 11.33
C ASP A 177 -6.50 16.87 10.79
N ALA A 178 -5.89 17.61 9.87
CA ALA A 178 -4.59 17.27 9.29
C ALA A 178 -3.50 17.04 10.35
N SER A 179 -3.57 17.69 11.52
CA SER A 179 -2.61 17.50 12.60
C SER A 179 -2.80 16.13 13.26
N ALA A 180 -4.05 15.76 13.56
CA ALA A 180 -4.36 14.45 14.12
C ALA A 180 -4.00 13.32 13.15
N VAL A 181 -4.31 13.47 11.86
CA VAL A 181 -3.89 12.53 10.82
C VAL A 181 -2.37 12.40 10.77
N ALA A 182 -1.64 13.52 10.81
CA ALA A 182 -0.18 13.52 10.79
C ALA A 182 0.42 12.79 12.01
N ASP A 183 -0.15 12.97 13.19
CA ASP A 183 0.32 12.30 14.41
C ASP A 183 0.17 10.77 14.31
N VAL A 184 -0.92 10.30 13.71
CA VAL A 184 -1.14 8.85 13.48
C VAL A 184 -0.19 8.31 12.40
N VAL A 185 -0.09 9.00 11.26
CA VAL A 185 0.79 8.60 10.14
C VAL A 185 2.27 8.63 10.56
N ALA A 186 2.68 9.54 11.44
CA ALA A 186 4.05 9.58 11.94
C ALA A 186 4.47 8.28 12.66
N LEU A 187 3.51 7.52 13.20
CA LEU A 187 3.79 6.22 13.82
C LEU A 187 4.20 5.14 12.81
N GLU A 188 3.88 5.31 11.53
CA GLU A 188 4.32 4.42 10.45
C GLU A 188 5.83 4.56 10.18
N LEU A 189 6.45 5.65 10.61
CA LEU A 189 7.85 5.95 10.38
C LEU A 189 8.73 5.56 11.56
N PRO A 190 9.89 4.93 11.31
CA PRO A 190 10.91 4.75 12.35
C PRO A 190 11.31 6.10 12.96
N PRO A 191 11.61 6.17 14.27
CA PRO A 191 12.00 7.41 14.93
C PRO A 191 13.17 8.14 14.23
N SER A 192 14.12 7.40 13.67
CA SER A 192 15.28 7.92 12.95
C SER A 192 14.93 8.61 11.62
N VAL A 193 13.75 8.33 11.06
CA VAL A 193 13.30 8.86 9.77
C VAL A 193 12.34 10.03 9.93
N ARG A 194 11.57 10.09 11.03
CA ARG A 194 10.46 11.05 11.22
C ARG A 194 10.86 12.51 10.97
N ASN A 195 12.06 12.91 11.40
CA ASN A 195 12.55 14.29 11.29
C ASN A 195 13.47 14.52 10.08
N THR A 196 13.49 13.60 9.11
CA THR A 196 14.27 13.74 7.87
C THR A 196 13.44 14.32 6.74
N PRO A 197 14.07 14.92 5.71
CA PRO A 197 13.36 15.34 4.49
C PRO A 197 12.53 14.23 3.85
N ALA A 198 13.01 12.99 3.89
CA ALA A 198 12.29 11.82 3.38
C ALA A 198 11.04 11.50 4.21
N GLY A 199 11.15 11.57 5.55
CA GLY A 199 10.00 11.40 6.45
C GLY A 199 8.94 12.48 6.23
N TRP A 200 9.36 13.74 6.10
CA TRP A 200 8.46 14.86 5.80
C TRP A 200 7.76 14.71 4.43
N SER A 201 8.48 14.26 3.42
CA SER A 201 7.90 14.01 2.09
C SER A 201 6.85 12.91 2.15
N HIS A 202 7.15 11.81 2.85
CA HIS A 202 6.20 10.72 3.05
C HIS A 202 4.94 11.18 3.78
N LEU A 203 5.12 11.90 4.90
CA LEU A 203 4.00 12.42 5.68
C LEU A 203 3.08 13.29 4.82
N ARG A 204 3.65 14.21 4.02
CA ARG A 204 2.87 15.05 3.11
C ARG A 204 2.09 14.21 2.10
N GLN A 205 2.75 13.26 1.43
CA GLN A 205 2.08 12.37 0.46
C GLN A 205 0.93 11.59 1.10
N ARG A 206 1.13 11.11 2.33
CA ARG A 206 0.08 10.39 3.08
C ARG A 206 -1.09 11.31 3.43
N LEU A 207 -0.83 12.54 3.88
CA LEU A 207 -1.87 13.53 4.17
C LEU A 207 -2.67 13.88 2.92
N ASP A 208 -1.99 14.18 1.80
CA ASP A 208 -2.62 14.53 0.53
C ASP A 208 -3.53 13.40 0.02
N GLN A 209 -3.18 12.15 0.29
CA GLN A 209 -4.01 10.99 -0.06
C GLN A 209 -5.18 10.79 0.93
N LEU A 210 -4.91 10.81 2.23
CA LEU A 210 -5.88 10.46 3.25
C LEU A 210 -6.97 11.53 3.42
N LEU A 211 -6.63 12.80 3.25
CA LEU A 211 -7.58 13.92 3.39
C LEU A 211 -8.41 14.17 2.11
N ARG A 212 -8.34 13.24 1.14
CA ARG A 212 -9.14 13.33 -0.06
C ARG A 212 -10.63 13.07 0.26
N ASP A 213 -11.49 13.88 -0.35
CA ASP A 213 -12.93 13.76 -0.17
C ASP A 213 -13.46 12.37 -0.52
N GLY A 214 -14.25 11.79 0.37
CA GLY A 214 -14.91 10.50 0.21
C GLY A 214 -14.04 9.27 0.52
N LEU A 215 -12.72 9.40 0.65
CA LEU A 215 -11.83 8.26 0.90
C LEU A 215 -12.15 7.57 2.23
N ALA A 216 -12.29 8.34 3.31
CA ALA A 216 -12.56 7.78 4.64
C ALA A 216 -13.86 6.98 4.66
N ALA A 217 -14.94 7.53 4.05
CA ALA A 217 -16.23 6.85 3.99
C ALA A 217 -16.17 5.53 3.22
N GLY A 218 -15.45 5.49 2.09
CA GLY A 218 -15.28 4.28 1.30
C GLY A 218 -14.41 3.22 1.97
N LEU A 219 -13.41 3.63 2.76
CA LEU A 219 -12.50 2.72 3.45
C LEU A 219 -13.02 2.23 4.80
N ALA A 220 -14.02 2.90 5.40
CA ALA A 220 -14.47 2.62 6.77
C ALA A 220 -14.84 1.14 6.97
N ASP A 221 -15.65 0.58 6.07
CA ASP A 221 -16.10 -0.80 6.18
C ASP A 221 -15.00 -1.83 5.94
N LEU A 222 -13.92 -1.46 5.23
CA LEU A 222 -12.80 -2.36 4.98
C LEU A 222 -11.99 -2.67 6.24
N VAL A 223 -12.09 -1.86 7.28
CA VAL A 223 -11.42 -2.09 8.56
C VAL A 223 -11.93 -3.37 9.23
N GLU A 224 -13.22 -3.67 9.09
CA GLU A 224 -13.87 -4.83 9.69
C GLU A 224 -13.95 -6.04 8.75
N GLN A 225 -13.67 -5.86 7.49
CA GLN A 225 -13.76 -6.93 6.49
C GLN A 225 -12.50 -7.81 6.44
N SER A 226 -12.74 -9.06 6.06
CA SER A 226 -11.72 -10.03 5.65
C SER A 226 -11.77 -10.23 4.14
N PRO A 227 -10.62 -10.29 3.43
CA PRO A 227 -10.60 -10.50 1.97
C PRO A 227 -11.05 -11.90 1.54
N LEU A 228 -10.89 -12.89 2.42
CA LEU A 228 -11.15 -14.28 2.14
C LEU A 228 -12.31 -14.83 2.99
N PRO A 229 -13.14 -15.73 2.45
CA PRO A 229 -14.07 -16.50 3.26
C PRO A 229 -13.36 -17.56 4.11
N ASP A 230 -12.27 -18.13 3.58
CA ASP A 230 -11.41 -19.14 4.18
C ASP A 230 -10.06 -19.09 3.47
N VAL A 231 -8.96 -19.12 4.23
CA VAL A 231 -7.61 -19.09 3.69
C VAL A 231 -7.31 -20.32 2.81
N ALA A 232 -7.97 -21.46 3.08
CA ALA A 232 -7.85 -22.68 2.29
C ALA A 232 -8.32 -22.50 0.82
N ALA A 233 -9.12 -21.47 0.52
CA ALA A 233 -9.50 -21.14 -0.85
C ALA A 233 -8.31 -20.77 -1.76
N LEU A 234 -7.13 -20.48 -1.19
CA LEU A 234 -5.90 -20.20 -1.93
C LEU A 234 -5.12 -21.46 -2.32
N ALA A 235 -5.52 -22.65 -1.90
CA ALA A 235 -4.80 -23.91 -2.18
C ALA A 235 -4.69 -24.23 -3.70
N GLY A 236 -5.57 -23.67 -4.53
CA GLY A 236 -5.51 -23.77 -5.99
C GLY A 236 -4.49 -22.86 -6.67
N VAL A 237 -3.87 -21.94 -5.95
CA VAL A 237 -2.88 -20.99 -6.50
C VAL A 237 -1.52 -21.66 -6.58
N THR A 238 -1.13 -22.10 -7.77
CA THR A 238 0.13 -22.83 -7.99
C THR A 238 1.30 -21.93 -8.40
N ALA A 239 1.04 -20.66 -8.67
CA ALA A 239 2.06 -19.68 -9.03
C ALA A 239 3.09 -19.50 -7.89
N PRO A 240 4.39 -19.44 -8.18
CA PRO A 240 5.39 -19.04 -7.19
C PRO A 240 5.03 -17.73 -6.50
N ALA A 241 5.12 -17.72 -5.17
CA ALA A 241 4.78 -16.56 -4.38
C ALA A 241 5.90 -16.20 -3.38
N LEU A 242 6.19 -14.92 -3.26
CA LEU A 242 7.03 -14.38 -2.20
C LEU A 242 6.15 -13.63 -1.19
N VAL A 243 6.09 -14.12 0.03
CA VAL A 243 5.38 -13.48 1.14
C VAL A 243 6.39 -12.81 2.06
N ILE A 244 6.21 -11.52 2.33
CA ILE A 244 7.12 -10.73 3.17
C ILE A 244 6.36 -10.23 4.39
N GLY A 245 6.80 -10.65 5.58
CA GLY A 245 6.29 -10.25 6.88
C GLY A 245 7.29 -9.46 7.70
N CYS A 246 6.89 -9.04 8.90
CA CYS A 246 7.74 -8.32 9.85
C CYS A 246 7.38 -8.69 11.30
N VAL A 247 8.39 -8.89 12.14
CA VAL A 247 8.19 -9.08 13.57
C VAL A 247 7.86 -7.75 14.22
N GLY A 248 6.87 -7.74 15.12
CA GLY A 248 6.52 -6.56 15.94
C GLY A 248 5.74 -5.47 15.18
N ASP A 249 5.21 -5.76 14.01
CA ASP A 249 4.28 -4.88 13.31
C ASP A 249 2.84 -5.21 13.73
N ASP A 250 2.22 -4.32 14.50
CA ASP A 250 0.85 -4.52 15.01
C ASP A 250 -0.22 -4.47 13.93
N LEU A 251 0.02 -3.72 12.84
CA LEU A 251 -0.91 -3.62 11.71
C LEU A 251 -0.81 -4.83 10.77
N HIS A 252 0.37 -5.47 10.74
CA HIS A 252 0.68 -6.59 9.86
C HIS A 252 1.32 -7.74 10.67
N PRO A 253 0.53 -8.41 11.53
CA PRO A 253 1.06 -9.44 12.43
C PRO A 253 1.77 -10.55 11.65
N THR A 254 2.95 -10.96 12.11
CA THR A 254 3.80 -11.94 11.42
C THR A 254 3.08 -13.26 11.13
N HIS A 255 2.16 -13.68 12.02
CA HIS A 255 1.39 -14.91 11.81
C HIS A 255 0.51 -14.85 10.56
N ILE A 256 0.00 -13.68 10.17
CA ILE A 256 -0.79 -13.50 8.93
C ILE A 256 0.09 -13.80 7.70
N ALA A 257 1.33 -13.31 7.67
CA ALA A 257 2.26 -13.63 6.59
C ALA A 257 2.61 -15.14 6.56
N ALA A 258 2.78 -15.75 7.73
CA ALA A 258 3.06 -17.18 7.85
C ALA A 258 1.86 -18.04 7.41
N GLU A 259 0.64 -17.68 7.79
CA GLU A 259 -0.60 -18.37 7.37
C GLU A 259 -0.81 -18.25 5.86
N LEU A 260 -0.60 -17.06 5.27
CA LEU A 260 -0.68 -16.88 3.82
C LEU A 260 0.35 -17.74 3.09
N ALA A 261 1.60 -17.76 3.56
CA ALA A 261 2.65 -18.58 2.95
C ALA A 261 2.34 -20.08 3.08
N ALA A 262 1.76 -20.53 4.18
CA ALA A 262 1.36 -21.92 4.36
C ALA A 262 0.16 -22.33 3.47
N ALA A 263 -0.72 -21.39 3.14
CA ALA A 263 -1.88 -21.63 2.29
C ALA A 263 -1.55 -21.68 0.78
N LEU A 264 -0.43 -21.08 0.38
CA LEU A 264 0.03 -21.03 -1.02
C LEU A 264 1.06 -22.15 -1.28
N PRO A 265 0.75 -23.15 -2.14
CA PRO A 265 1.60 -24.35 -2.33
C PRO A 265 3.05 -24.07 -2.77
N ALA A 266 3.28 -22.97 -3.49
CA ALA A 266 4.59 -22.58 -4.01
C ALA A 266 5.12 -21.28 -3.40
N ALA A 267 4.80 -21.01 -2.13
CA ALA A 267 5.23 -19.78 -1.47
C ALA A 267 6.57 -19.92 -0.74
N THR A 268 7.33 -18.84 -0.77
CA THR A 268 8.48 -18.60 0.09
C THR A 268 8.16 -17.46 1.06
N LEU A 269 8.41 -17.66 2.35
CA LEU A 269 8.24 -16.65 3.38
C LEU A 269 9.59 -15.99 3.72
N HIS A 270 9.60 -14.66 3.74
CA HIS A 270 10.68 -13.87 4.32
C HIS A 270 10.14 -12.97 5.43
N VAL A 271 10.80 -12.93 6.58
CA VAL A 271 10.35 -12.12 7.74
C VAL A 271 11.49 -11.20 8.18
N TYR A 272 11.23 -9.91 8.17
CA TYR A 272 12.13 -8.93 8.76
C TYR A 272 12.00 -8.90 10.29
N ASP A 273 13.07 -8.63 10.98
CA ASP A 273 13.18 -8.73 12.44
C ASP A 273 12.62 -7.52 13.21
N ARG A 274 12.31 -6.40 12.52
CA ARG A 274 11.81 -5.17 13.15
C ARG A 274 10.95 -4.31 12.23
N PRO A 275 9.97 -3.56 12.78
CA PRO A 275 9.19 -2.59 12.04
C PRO A 275 10.05 -1.47 11.45
N GLY A 276 9.60 -0.91 10.33
CA GLY A 276 10.30 0.17 9.63
C GLY A 276 11.36 -0.30 8.64
N PHE A 277 11.52 -1.61 8.42
CA PHE A 277 12.47 -2.18 7.45
C PHE A 277 12.29 -1.59 6.04
N ALA A 278 11.08 -1.24 5.64
CA ALA A 278 10.83 -0.56 4.36
C ALA A 278 11.56 0.80 4.24
N TRP A 279 12.08 1.32 5.34
CA TRP A 279 12.90 2.53 5.42
C TRP A 279 14.37 2.23 5.65
N THR A 280 14.68 1.32 6.55
CA THR A 280 16.05 1.00 6.98
C THR A 280 16.73 -0.02 6.07
N ASP A 281 15.97 -0.95 5.50
CA ASP A 281 16.47 -2.08 4.70
C ASP A 281 15.97 -2.02 3.24
N ARG A 282 15.76 -0.80 2.73
CA ARG A 282 15.20 -0.53 1.39
C ARG A 282 15.93 -1.24 0.25
N ALA A 283 17.24 -1.34 0.34
CA ALA A 283 18.05 -1.96 -0.70
C ALA A 283 17.79 -3.47 -0.76
N ASP A 284 17.82 -4.14 0.38
CA ASP A 284 17.53 -5.58 0.51
C ASP A 284 16.10 -5.89 0.08
N LEU A 285 15.11 -5.13 0.58
CA LEU A 285 13.70 -5.31 0.19
C LEU A 285 13.50 -5.20 -1.33
N ARG A 286 14.09 -4.17 -1.94
CA ARG A 286 14.02 -3.98 -3.40
C ARG A 286 14.69 -5.12 -4.16
N GLU A 287 15.85 -5.55 -3.71
CA GLU A 287 16.60 -6.65 -4.31
C GLU A 287 15.79 -7.95 -4.24
N ARG A 288 15.24 -8.32 -3.08
CA ARG A 288 14.38 -9.52 -2.93
C ARG A 288 13.19 -9.51 -3.87
N ILE A 289 12.44 -8.40 -3.90
CA ILE A 289 11.29 -8.27 -4.78
C ILE A 289 11.71 -8.37 -6.25
N SER A 290 12.77 -7.65 -6.65
CA SER A 290 13.18 -7.63 -8.05
C SER A 290 13.82 -8.96 -8.48
N THR A 291 14.65 -9.59 -7.66
CA THR A 291 15.20 -10.92 -7.96
C THR A 291 14.07 -11.92 -8.16
N PHE A 292 13.14 -12.00 -7.23
CA PHE A 292 12.01 -12.93 -7.34
C PHE A 292 11.14 -12.67 -8.57
N LEU A 293 10.84 -11.42 -8.87
CA LEU A 293 9.99 -11.08 -10.03
C LEU A 293 10.75 -11.18 -11.36
N ASN A 294 12.07 -11.01 -11.39
CA ASN A 294 12.86 -11.03 -12.63
C ASN A 294 13.24 -12.46 -13.08
N ASP A 295 13.41 -13.39 -12.14
CA ASP A 295 13.66 -14.81 -12.45
C ASP A 295 12.48 -15.45 -13.17
#